data_b3484cf673104c299db4d2bd9a8b3c15
#
_entry.id   b3484cf673104c299db4d2bd9a8b3c15
#
_cell.length_a   1.000
_cell.length_b   1.000
_cell.length_c   1.000
_cell.angle_alpha   90.00
_cell.angle_beta   90.00
_cell.angle_gamma   90.00
#
_symmetry.space_group_name_H-M   'P 1'
#
loop_
_entity.id
_entity.type
_entity.pdbx_description
1 polymer ?
#
loop_
_entity_poly.entity_id
_entity_poly.type
_entity_poly.pdbx_seq_one_letter_code
_entity_poly.pdbx_strand_id
1 'polypeptide(L)'
;VKRVDKGVFSNWISDTLQAGTVIQVSTPHGNFILDDLSRNVVAIAAGSGITPILSIAKAIEKREGNMRLYYGNRTQDNIIFKSELNDLKHTFVTWFLSGETVEGFETGRIDKDNFTSIVKADLSLLRADSYYICGPEEMIVATAEVLKFFGVSEKKIHFELFTPPVLMKSK
;
A
#
# COMPACT_ATOMS: atom_id res chain seq x y z
N VAL A 1 -8.12 -1.32 12.30
CA VAL A 1 -6.90 -0.93 13.03
C VAL A 1 -6.06 -2.17 13.25
N LYS A 2 -4.76 -2.14 12.91
CA LYS A 2 -3.84 -3.26 13.17
C LYS A 2 -3.37 -3.19 14.62
N ARG A 3 -3.41 -4.32 15.34
CA ARG A 3 -2.82 -4.42 16.68
C ARG A 3 -1.30 -4.24 16.60
N VAL A 4 -0.77 -3.39 17.46
CA VAL A 4 0.66 -3.21 17.66
C VAL A 4 1.03 -3.87 19.00
N ASP A 5 2.10 -4.67 19.02
CA ASP A 5 2.56 -5.27 20.27
C ASP A 5 2.83 -4.17 21.31
N LYS A 6 2.24 -4.35 22.52
CA LYS A 6 2.27 -3.35 23.60
C LYS A 6 1.72 -1.95 23.25
N GLY A 7 1.05 -1.80 22.11
CA GLY A 7 0.40 -0.54 21.73
C GLY A 7 -0.86 -0.29 22.55
N VAL A 8 -0.92 0.84 23.25
CA VAL A 8 -2.07 1.18 24.13
C VAL A 8 -3.34 1.37 23.30
N PHE A 9 -3.31 2.29 22.34
CA PHE A 9 -4.50 2.69 21.58
C PHE A 9 -5.00 1.59 20.63
N SER A 10 -4.09 0.94 19.90
CA SER A 10 -4.48 -0.11 18.95
C SER A 10 -5.09 -1.34 19.64
N ASN A 11 -4.61 -1.69 20.84
CA ASN A 11 -5.18 -2.77 21.64
C ASN A 11 -6.52 -2.35 22.23
N TRP A 12 -6.61 -1.15 22.82
CA TRP A 12 -7.87 -0.63 23.35
C TRP A 12 -8.98 -0.61 22.28
N ILE A 13 -8.71 -0.09 21.07
CA ILE A 13 -9.68 -0.14 19.97
C ILE A 13 -10.12 -1.58 19.71
N SER A 14 -9.17 -2.49 19.54
CA SER A 14 -9.47 -3.87 19.17
C SER A 14 -10.21 -4.67 20.26
N ASP A 15 -10.04 -4.28 21.52
CA ASP A 15 -10.63 -4.97 22.67
C ASP A 15 -11.97 -4.37 23.12
N THR A 16 -12.18 -3.08 22.87
CA THR A 16 -13.24 -2.31 23.53
C THR A 16 -14.26 -1.72 22.58
N LEU A 17 -13.88 -1.33 21.36
CA LEU A 17 -14.81 -0.69 20.43
C LEU A 17 -15.81 -1.70 19.85
N GLN A 18 -17.07 -1.30 19.87
CA GLN A 18 -18.17 -2.04 19.26
C GLN A 18 -18.90 -1.16 18.24
N ALA A 19 -19.65 -1.79 17.34
CA ALA A 19 -20.50 -1.05 16.42
C ALA A 19 -21.48 -0.13 17.19
N GLY A 20 -21.54 1.14 16.79
CA GLY A 20 -22.34 2.16 17.48
C GLY A 20 -21.59 2.96 18.55
N THR A 21 -20.35 2.59 18.91
CA THR A 21 -19.53 3.41 19.83
C THR A 21 -19.18 4.75 19.18
N VAL A 22 -19.45 5.84 19.89
CA VAL A 22 -19.08 7.19 19.43
C VAL A 22 -17.65 7.49 19.85
N ILE A 23 -16.82 7.89 18.90
CA ILE A 23 -15.43 8.33 19.13
C ILE A 23 -15.21 9.72 18.55
N GLN A 24 -14.37 10.50 19.18
CA GLN A 24 -13.94 11.78 18.65
C GLN A 24 -12.71 11.57 17.75
N VAL A 25 -12.78 12.14 16.54
CA VAL A 25 -11.69 12.08 15.55
C VAL A 25 -11.42 13.49 15.03
N SER A 26 -10.16 13.77 14.69
CA SER A 26 -9.82 14.98 13.94
C SER A 26 -10.28 14.87 12.49
N THR A 27 -10.39 16.00 11.81
CA THR A 27 -10.54 16.02 10.35
C THR A 27 -9.35 15.30 9.69
N PRO A 28 -9.58 14.62 8.56
CA PRO A 28 -8.49 13.99 7.81
C PRO A 28 -7.42 15.02 7.43
N HIS A 29 -6.16 14.64 7.62
CA HIS A 29 -4.99 15.45 7.26
C HIS A 29 -4.03 14.59 6.46
N GLY A 30 -3.20 15.21 5.61
CA GLY A 30 -2.11 14.56 4.89
C GLY A 30 -2.05 14.93 3.42
N ASN A 31 -0.93 14.56 2.79
CA ASN A 31 -0.64 14.85 1.39
C ASN A 31 -0.61 13.58 0.51
N PHE A 32 -0.90 12.42 1.09
CA PHE A 32 -0.96 11.15 0.36
C PHE A 32 -2.36 10.98 -0.26
N ILE A 33 -2.63 11.80 -1.25
CA ILE A 33 -3.92 11.90 -1.94
C ILE A 33 -3.73 11.65 -3.44
N LEU A 34 -4.80 11.17 -4.09
CA LEU A 34 -4.78 10.97 -5.54
C LEU A 34 -4.71 12.31 -6.27
N ASP A 35 -3.70 12.46 -7.12
CA ASP A 35 -3.59 13.60 -8.02
C ASP A 35 -4.82 13.69 -8.94
N ASP A 36 -5.33 14.90 -9.15
CA ASP A 36 -6.58 15.13 -9.90
C ASP A 36 -6.50 14.71 -11.36
N LEU A 37 -5.32 14.73 -11.95
CA LEU A 37 -5.10 14.39 -13.35
C LEU A 37 -4.79 12.89 -13.54
N SER A 38 -4.46 12.17 -12.48
CA SER A 38 -4.09 10.76 -12.59
C SER A 38 -5.29 9.88 -12.95
N ARG A 39 -5.10 9.06 -13.99
CA ARG A 39 -6.04 8.02 -14.43
C ARG A 39 -5.40 6.63 -14.43
N ASN A 40 -4.10 6.54 -14.72
CA ASN A 40 -3.35 5.30 -14.72
C ASN A 40 -2.35 5.32 -13.56
N VAL A 41 -2.59 4.49 -12.56
CA VAL A 41 -1.83 4.47 -11.32
C VAL A 41 -1.15 3.12 -11.12
N VAL A 42 0.09 3.15 -10.66
CA VAL A 42 0.77 1.98 -10.11
C VAL A 42 0.86 2.17 -8.59
N ALA A 43 0.41 1.17 -7.85
CA ALA A 43 0.45 1.20 -6.40
C ALA A 43 1.21 -0.02 -5.84
N ILE A 44 1.99 0.21 -4.79
CA ILE A 44 2.73 -0.81 -4.07
C ILE A 44 2.36 -0.71 -2.60
N ALA A 45 1.84 -1.79 -2.04
CA ALA A 45 1.41 -1.84 -0.64
C ALA A 45 1.99 -3.05 0.08
N ALA A 46 2.19 -2.95 1.39
CA ALA A 46 2.45 -4.12 2.22
C ALA A 46 1.74 -4.00 3.58
N GLY A 47 1.10 -5.09 3.98
CA GLY A 47 0.34 -5.18 5.23
C GLY A 47 -0.68 -4.06 5.38
N SER A 48 -0.61 -3.30 6.49
CA SER A 48 -1.54 -2.18 6.75
C SER A 48 -1.39 -0.99 5.82
N GLY A 49 -0.30 -0.90 5.04
CA GLY A 49 -0.13 0.14 4.02
C GLY A 49 -1.18 0.11 2.90
N ILE A 50 -1.96 -0.97 2.84
CA ILE A 50 -3.11 -1.06 1.93
C ILE A 50 -4.22 -0.04 2.26
N THR A 51 -4.31 0.47 3.49
CA THR A 51 -5.43 1.33 3.90
C THR A 51 -5.54 2.62 3.10
N PRO A 52 -4.48 3.43 2.93
CA PRO A 52 -4.55 4.60 2.07
C PRO A 52 -4.62 4.23 0.59
N ILE A 53 -3.97 3.13 0.18
CA ILE A 53 -4.02 2.65 -1.21
C ILE A 53 -5.44 2.24 -1.62
N LEU A 54 -6.20 1.59 -0.74
CA LEU A 54 -7.61 1.25 -1.00
C LEU A 54 -8.46 2.52 -1.19
N SER A 55 -8.19 3.59 -0.43
CA SER A 55 -8.86 4.87 -0.63
C SER A 55 -8.57 5.45 -2.02
N ILE A 56 -7.32 5.40 -2.46
CA ILE A 56 -6.91 5.83 -3.81
C ILE A 56 -7.55 4.93 -4.87
N ALA A 57 -7.56 3.61 -4.68
CA ALA A 57 -8.21 2.66 -5.59
C ALA A 57 -9.69 2.98 -5.79
N LYS A 58 -10.42 3.23 -4.71
CA LYS A 58 -11.83 3.65 -4.78
C LYS A 58 -12.03 5.00 -5.49
N ALA A 59 -11.07 5.90 -5.39
CA ALA A 59 -11.10 7.17 -6.12
C ALA A 59 -10.82 6.98 -7.62
N ILE A 60 -9.89 6.09 -7.99
CA ILE A 60 -9.62 5.70 -9.38
C ILE A 60 -10.85 5.02 -10.00
N GLU A 61 -11.50 4.10 -9.27
CA GLU A 61 -12.73 3.45 -9.70
C GLU A 61 -13.81 4.48 -10.09
N LYS A 62 -14.02 5.52 -9.25
CA LYS A 62 -14.99 6.59 -9.53
C LYS A 62 -14.62 7.45 -10.74
N ARG A 63 -13.36 7.48 -11.12
CA ARG A 63 -12.84 8.25 -12.26
C ARG A 63 -12.75 7.42 -13.54
N GLU A 64 -13.16 6.14 -13.49
CA GLU A 64 -13.00 5.18 -14.58
C GLU A 64 -11.53 5.07 -15.06
N GLY A 65 -10.58 5.30 -14.15
CA GLY A 65 -9.15 5.12 -14.36
C GLY A 65 -8.74 3.68 -14.14
N ASN A 66 -7.44 3.38 -14.20
CA ASN A 66 -6.91 2.05 -13.97
C ASN A 66 -5.81 2.08 -12.89
N MET A 67 -5.83 1.08 -12.02
CA MET A 67 -4.77 0.87 -11.04
C MET A 67 -4.17 -0.52 -11.19
N ARG A 68 -2.83 -0.61 -11.22
CA ARG A 68 -2.09 -1.85 -10.98
C ARG A 68 -1.55 -1.83 -9.57
N LEU A 69 -2.01 -2.74 -8.75
CA LEU A 69 -1.65 -2.84 -7.35
C LEU A 69 -0.80 -4.09 -7.09
N TYR A 70 0.39 -3.90 -6.54
CA TYR A 70 1.26 -4.94 -6.02
C TYR A 70 1.14 -4.96 -4.51
N TYR A 71 0.53 -6.02 -3.94
CA TYR A 71 0.20 -6.06 -2.52
C TYR A 71 0.84 -7.24 -1.81
N GLY A 72 1.79 -6.93 -0.92
CA GLY A 72 2.57 -7.89 -0.15
C GLY A 72 2.00 -8.13 1.25
N ASN A 73 1.94 -9.41 1.64
CA ASN A 73 1.60 -9.88 2.99
C ASN A 73 2.49 -11.05 3.38
N ARG A 74 2.44 -11.47 4.65
CA ARG A 74 3.17 -12.65 5.10
C ARG A 74 2.45 -13.92 4.68
N THR A 75 1.15 -14.01 4.96
CA THR A 75 0.28 -15.14 4.65
C THR A 75 -1.06 -14.64 4.11
N GLN A 76 -1.86 -15.52 3.51
CA GLN A 76 -3.21 -15.17 3.05
C GLN A 76 -4.10 -14.62 4.16
N ASP A 77 -4.01 -15.18 5.36
CA ASP A 77 -4.79 -14.77 6.52
C ASP A 77 -4.45 -13.34 6.99
N ASN A 78 -3.29 -12.83 6.60
CA ASN A 78 -2.88 -11.46 6.90
C ASN A 78 -3.40 -10.44 5.88
N ILE A 79 -4.03 -10.87 4.79
CA ILE A 79 -4.55 -9.96 3.76
C ILE A 79 -5.82 -9.31 4.29
N ILE A 80 -5.76 -8.00 4.49
CA ILE A 80 -6.94 -7.20 4.81
C ILE A 80 -7.55 -6.60 3.53
N PHE A 81 -8.86 -6.42 3.51
CA PHE A 81 -9.63 -5.88 2.37
C PHE A 81 -9.54 -6.70 1.07
N LYS A 82 -9.29 -8.02 1.17
CA LYS A 82 -9.20 -8.87 -0.03
C LYS A 82 -10.49 -8.86 -0.85
N SER A 83 -11.64 -8.96 -0.17
CA SER A 83 -12.96 -8.91 -0.82
C SER A 83 -13.17 -7.58 -1.51
N GLU A 84 -12.97 -6.47 -0.78
CA GLU A 84 -13.17 -5.11 -1.30
C GLU A 84 -12.27 -4.81 -2.50
N LEU A 85 -11.02 -5.30 -2.49
CA LEU A 85 -10.11 -5.14 -3.62
C LEU A 85 -10.54 -5.95 -4.85
N ASN A 86 -11.07 -7.17 -4.63
CA ASN A 86 -11.55 -8.03 -5.72
C ASN A 86 -12.85 -7.49 -6.36
N ASP A 87 -13.64 -6.69 -5.62
CA ASP A 87 -14.87 -6.09 -6.11
C ASP A 87 -14.62 -4.84 -6.99
N LEU A 88 -13.38 -4.30 -7.00
CA LEU A 88 -13.02 -3.16 -7.84
C LEU A 88 -12.75 -3.61 -9.29
N LYS A 89 -13.39 -2.95 -10.24
CA LYS A 89 -13.34 -3.32 -11.67
C LYS A 89 -12.10 -2.79 -12.38
N HIS A 90 -11.57 -1.68 -11.91
CA HIS A 90 -10.46 -0.95 -12.51
C HIS A 90 -9.15 -1.09 -11.71
N THR A 91 -9.12 -2.00 -10.70
CA THR A 91 -7.94 -2.27 -9.89
C THR A 91 -7.49 -3.71 -10.09
N PHE A 92 -6.32 -3.89 -10.70
CA PHE A 92 -5.72 -5.20 -10.97
C PHE A 92 -4.67 -5.49 -9.91
N VAL A 93 -4.92 -6.49 -9.06
CA VAL A 93 -4.06 -6.81 -7.92
C VAL A 93 -3.17 -8.01 -8.22
N THR A 94 -1.86 -7.80 -8.06
CA THR A 94 -0.86 -8.87 -7.97
C THR A 94 -0.54 -9.09 -6.49
N TRP A 95 -0.84 -10.27 -6.00
CA TRP A 95 -0.69 -10.65 -4.60
C TRP A 95 0.67 -11.27 -4.33
N PHE A 96 1.37 -10.84 -3.27
CA PHE A 96 2.64 -11.40 -2.83
C PHE A 96 2.53 -12.00 -1.43
N LEU A 97 3.10 -13.20 -1.24
CA LEU A 97 3.19 -13.86 0.07
C LEU A 97 4.65 -14.17 0.40
N SER A 98 5.13 -13.65 1.53
CA SER A 98 6.53 -13.83 1.95
C SER A 98 6.74 -14.98 2.95
N GLY A 99 5.68 -15.54 3.49
CA GLY A 99 5.74 -16.61 4.51
C GLY A 99 5.15 -17.94 4.05
N GLU A 100 4.57 -18.00 2.87
CA GLU A 100 4.00 -19.22 2.30
C GLU A 100 3.98 -19.16 0.77
N THR A 101 3.84 -20.32 0.13
CA THR A 101 3.68 -20.43 -1.32
C THR A 101 2.28 -20.97 -1.60
N VAL A 102 1.51 -20.21 -2.38
CA VAL A 102 0.12 -20.54 -2.71
C VAL A 102 -0.12 -20.29 -4.19
N GLU A 103 -0.85 -21.16 -4.83
CA GLU A 103 -1.22 -21.01 -6.24
C GLU A 103 -1.99 -19.70 -6.47
N GLY A 104 -1.62 -18.97 -7.54
CA GLY A 104 -2.20 -17.66 -7.88
C GLY A 104 -1.61 -16.48 -7.10
N PHE A 105 -0.58 -16.72 -6.29
CA PHE A 105 0.17 -15.68 -5.58
C PHE A 105 1.64 -15.71 -5.98
N GLU A 106 2.25 -14.54 -6.08
CA GLU A 106 3.69 -14.40 -6.18
C GLU A 106 4.36 -14.72 -4.84
N THR A 107 5.51 -15.41 -4.88
CA THR A 107 6.25 -15.78 -3.67
C THR A 107 7.34 -14.77 -3.35
N GLY A 108 7.45 -14.38 -2.09
CA GLY A 108 8.50 -13.49 -1.59
C GLY A 108 8.01 -12.10 -1.23
N ARG A 109 8.97 -11.21 -0.92
CA ARG A 109 8.71 -9.80 -0.63
C ARG A 109 8.78 -8.97 -1.90
N ILE A 110 8.11 -7.82 -1.89
CA ILE A 110 8.30 -6.79 -2.90
C ILE A 110 9.57 -6.01 -2.50
N ASP A 111 10.71 -6.57 -2.85
CA ASP A 111 12.04 -5.99 -2.68
C ASP A 111 12.57 -5.42 -4.00
N LYS A 112 13.83 -4.97 -3.98
CA LYS A 112 14.48 -4.37 -5.16
C LYS A 112 14.55 -5.33 -6.34
N ASP A 113 14.90 -6.60 -6.11
CA ASP A 113 15.13 -7.58 -7.17
C ASP A 113 13.81 -8.03 -7.78
N ASN A 114 12.83 -8.37 -6.95
CA ASN A 114 11.50 -8.74 -7.40
C ASN A 114 10.82 -7.59 -8.14
N PHE A 115 10.87 -6.36 -7.61
CA PHE A 115 10.25 -5.22 -8.27
C PHE A 115 10.97 -4.84 -9.57
N THR A 116 12.30 -4.98 -9.62
CA THR A 116 13.06 -4.81 -10.87
C THR A 116 12.61 -5.83 -11.93
N SER A 117 12.39 -7.06 -11.53
CA SER A 117 11.91 -8.12 -12.43
C SER A 117 10.50 -7.82 -12.95
N ILE A 118 9.61 -7.35 -12.10
CA ILE A 118 8.26 -6.90 -12.47
C ILE A 118 8.33 -5.79 -13.52
N VAL A 119 9.12 -4.74 -13.28
CA VAL A 119 9.25 -3.61 -14.21
C VAL A 119 9.84 -4.06 -15.54
N LYS A 120 10.85 -4.95 -15.53
CA LYS A 120 11.45 -5.50 -16.75
C LYS A 120 10.47 -6.36 -17.56
N ALA A 121 9.60 -7.11 -16.87
CA ALA A 121 8.60 -7.96 -17.51
C ALA A 121 7.49 -7.12 -18.18
N ASP A 122 7.18 -5.94 -17.62
CA ASP A 122 6.18 -5.04 -18.17
C ASP A 122 6.60 -3.57 -18.08
N LEU A 123 7.31 -3.10 -19.09
CA LEU A 123 7.75 -1.71 -19.19
C LEU A 123 6.58 -0.70 -19.33
N SER A 124 5.35 -1.16 -19.59
CA SER A 124 4.20 -0.27 -19.61
C SER A 124 3.89 0.35 -18.25
N LEU A 125 4.36 -0.28 -17.16
CA LEU A 125 4.30 0.28 -15.80
C LEU A 125 4.96 1.66 -15.70
N LEU A 126 6.01 1.91 -16.48
CA LEU A 126 6.75 3.18 -16.48
C LEU A 126 5.97 4.36 -17.10
N ARG A 127 4.82 4.08 -17.72
CA ARG A 127 3.95 5.10 -18.34
C ARG A 127 2.82 5.56 -17.42
N ALA A 128 2.78 5.08 -16.19
CA ALA A 128 1.77 5.53 -15.23
C ALA A 128 1.84 7.05 -14.99
N ASP A 129 0.69 7.62 -14.67
CA ASP A 129 0.58 9.03 -14.33
C ASP A 129 1.21 9.30 -12.97
N SER A 130 0.94 8.40 -12.00
CA SER A 130 1.45 8.49 -10.62
C SER A 130 1.70 7.11 -10.02
N TYR A 131 2.60 7.07 -9.03
CA TYR A 131 2.98 5.90 -8.26
C TYR A 131 2.74 6.16 -6.79
N TYR A 132 2.05 5.22 -6.11
CA TYR A 132 1.73 5.34 -4.69
C TYR A 132 2.29 4.14 -3.92
N ILE A 133 3.14 4.41 -2.93
CA ILE A 133 3.85 3.38 -2.20
C ILE A 133 3.56 3.54 -0.71
N CYS A 134 3.04 2.48 -0.05
CA CYS A 134 2.81 2.51 1.39
C CYS A 134 3.08 1.15 2.05
N GLY A 135 3.95 1.13 3.05
CA GLY A 135 4.35 -0.08 3.74
C GLY A 135 5.65 0.10 4.54
N PRO A 136 6.42 -0.99 4.72
CA PRO A 136 7.72 -0.91 5.37
C PRO A 136 8.70 0.01 4.63
N GLU A 137 9.52 0.73 5.38
CA GLU A 137 10.50 1.68 4.83
C GLU A 137 11.42 1.05 3.78
N GLU A 138 11.92 -0.15 4.06
CA GLU A 138 12.78 -0.90 3.13
C GLU A 138 12.11 -1.11 1.76
N MET A 139 10.82 -1.45 1.74
CA MET A 139 10.06 -1.62 0.50
C MET A 139 9.88 -0.29 -0.23
N ILE A 140 9.55 0.77 0.50
CA ILE A 140 9.36 2.11 -0.07
C ILE A 140 10.64 2.58 -0.75
N VAL A 141 11.76 2.51 -0.04
CA VAL A 141 13.08 2.92 -0.58
C VAL A 141 13.43 2.08 -1.82
N ALA A 142 13.34 0.76 -1.70
CA ALA A 142 13.72 -0.15 -2.78
C ALA A 142 12.89 0.09 -4.06
N THR A 143 11.57 0.19 -3.93
CA THR A 143 10.68 0.37 -5.09
C THR A 143 10.80 1.77 -5.69
N ALA A 144 10.96 2.81 -4.89
CA ALA A 144 11.20 4.17 -5.38
C ALA A 144 12.54 4.27 -6.13
N GLU A 145 13.62 3.64 -5.63
CA GLU A 145 14.91 3.59 -6.32
C GLU A 145 14.80 2.88 -7.67
N VAL A 146 14.08 1.77 -7.76
CA VAL A 146 13.86 1.04 -9.02
C VAL A 146 13.11 1.93 -10.02
N LEU A 147 12.03 2.58 -9.61
CA LEU A 147 11.28 3.48 -10.49
C LEU A 147 12.16 4.63 -11.02
N LYS A 148 12.97 5.26 -10.15
CA LYS A 148 13.92 6.31 -10.54
C LYS A 148 14.99 5.79 -11.50
N PHE A 149 15.52 4.60 -11.24
CA PHE A 149 16.52 3.95 -12.10
C PHE A 149 16.00 3.75 -13.53
N PHE A 150 14.71 3.44 -13.67
CA PHE A 150 14.03 3.32 -14.97
C PHE A 150 13.52 4.66 -15.53
N GLY A 151 13.88 5.79 -14.93
CA GLY A 151 13.60 7.13 -15.44
C GLY A 151 12.27 7.74 -15.02
N VAL A 152 11.57 7.17 -14.04
CA VAL A 152 10.37 7.78 -13.48
C VAL A 152 10.74 9.02 -12.68
N SER A 153 10.08 10.14 -12.97
CA SER A 153 10.29 11.40 -12.24
C SER A 153 9.85 11.26 -10.78
N GLU A 154 10.66 11.77 -9.85
CA GLU A 154 10.34 11.80 -8.41
C GLU A 154 9.01 12.47 -8.10
N LYS A 155 8.63 13.47 -8.90
CA LYS A 155 7.35 14.18 -8.74
C LYS A 155 6.11 13.28 -8.92
N LYS A 156 6.28 12.14 -9.58
CA LYS A 156 5.23 11.14 -9.78
C LYS A 156 5.19 10.08 -8.69
N ILE A 157 6.20 10.01 -7.82
CA ILE A 157 6.35 8.99 -6.80
C ILE A 157 5.91 9.54 -5.45
N HIS A 158 4.79 9.04 -4.95
CA HIS A 158 4.21 9.41 -3.67
C HIS A 158 4.36 8.25 -2.70
N PHE A 159 4.76 8.54 -1.46
CA PHE A 159 4.86 7.48 -0.44
C PHE A 159 4.41 7.97 0.92
N GLU A 160 3.93 7.04 1.74
CA GLU A 160 3.58 7.27 3.13
C GLU A 160 4.20 6.18 4.00
N LEU A 161 4.88 6.63 5.06
CA LEU A 161 5.53 5.77 6.05
C LEU A 161 4.58 5.51 7.22
N PHE A 162 4.29 4.24 7.49
CA PHE A 162 3.61 3.82 8.72
C PHE A 162 4.64 3.37 9.76
N THR A 163 5.65 4.19 9.98
CA THR A 163 6.63 3.94 11.03
C THR A 163 6.06 4.39 12.38
N PRO A 164 6.02 3.55 13.42
CA PRO A 164 5.74 4.04 14.75
C PRO A 164 6.77 5.12 15.09
N PRO A 165 6.38 6.23 15.74
CA PRO A 165 7.36 7.22 16.17
C PRO A 165 8.43 6.51 17.00
N VAL A 166 9.67 6.60 16.56
CA VAL A 166 10.82 6.14 17.34
C VAL A 166 10.75 6.94 18.64
N LEU A 167 10.46 6.27 19.74
CA LEU A 167 10.58 6.86 21.07
C LEU A 167 12.03 7.33 21.16
N MET A 168 12.26 8.64 20.98
CA MET A 168 13.55 9.25 21.28
C MET A 168 13.83 8.90 22.72
N LYS A 169 14.79 8.00 22.94
CA LYS A 169 15.34 7.79 24.27
C LYS A 169 15.93 9.13 24.66
N SER A 170 15.23 9.86 25.52
CA SER A 170 15.80 10.98 26.24
C SER A 170 17.06 10.46 26.93
N LYS A 171 18.20 11.01 26.57
CA LYS A 171 19.45 10.82 27.32
C LYS A 171 19.34 11.55 28.67
#